data_858d3b16d081adb73dbe83c1e4a1507b
#
_entry.id   858d3b16d081adb73dbe83c1e4a1507b
#
_cell.length_a   1.000
_cell.length_b   1.000
_cell.length_c   1.000
_cell.angle_alpha   90.00
_cell.angle_beta   90.00
_cell.angle_gamma   90.00
#
_symmetry.space_group_name_H-M   'P 1'
#
loop_
_entity.id
_entity.type
_entity.pdbx_description
1 polymer ?
#
loop_
_entity_poly.entity_id
_entity_poly.type
_entity_poly.pdbx_seq_one_letter_code
_entity_poly.pdbx_strand_id
1 'polypeptide(L)'
;MKYNRLYAAFIFAFLAGCSGDGQYKEALLPQIDVNKVYPEKEIFLQDVADIEYIPLETNEEMLFQGTIAAVSDKGILGVSQQGGKLFLFDRDGKAKNLICRKGDGPEEYNVIQRVDVDWQRGEVYVLGSPTKVYVYAFDGTYKQTLDTKANIRQGDMFNFSADKLILFKEKANVGKEGEMIAYCPIMLLDKSGGNIDSLQYVKTWDASLSIVIEGNENMKAYLWCEVMLGQGGETYLNDIASDTIYRINKKTNGLFPILLRTPSVRDSEGGKYYLRLEGVTSRYYFLKCQISSLDMTDMVIKDDKSYSLVYDRQTGEIFRPTFRNKDFPSEEWSYTIRSNGEKDCVYQTLESFALKEALEEGQLEGSLKTVSQGLDEDDNPVIMVVRFR
;
A
#
# COMPACT_ATOMS: atom_id res chain seq x y z
N MET A 1 7.48 27.30 -44.09
CA MET A 1 8.38 26.14 -43.86
C MET A 1 7.60 25.09 -43.08
N LYS A 2 7.31 23.94 -43.71
CA LYS A 2 6.53 22.86 -43.12
C LYS A 2 7.48 21.97 -42.35
N TYR A 3 7.27 21.79 -41.06
CA TYR A 3 7.97 20.77 -40.26
C TYR A 3 7.16 19.49 -40.27
N ASN A 4 7.71 18.45 -40.90
CA ASN A 4 7.25 17.08 -40.83
C ASN A 4 7.55 16.50 -39.44
N ARG A 5 6.51 16.05 -38.74
CA ARG A 5 6.63 15.23 -37.53
C ARG A 5 6.82 13.78 -37.96
N LEU A 6 8.03 13.25 -37.82
CA LEU A 6 8.32 11.81 -37.90
C LEU A 6 7.93 11.18 -36.56
N TYR A 7 6.92 10.33 -36.59
CA TYR A 7 6.64 9.40 -35.52
C TYR A 7 7.60 8.21 -35.66
N ALA A 8 8.49 8.04 -34.70
CA ALA A 8 9.34 6.86 -34.62
C ALA A 8 8.52 5.71 -34.03
N ALA A 9 8.03 4.82 -34.90
CA ALA A 9 7.48 3.54 -34.49
C ALA A 9 8.64 2.63 -34.08
N PHE A 10 8.74 2.31 -32.81
CA PHE A 10 9.64 1.28 -32.31
C PHE A 10 9.07 -0.10 -32.68
N ILE A 11 9.63 -0.70 -33.72
CA ILE A 11 9.38 -2.09 -34.09
C ILE A 11 10.24 -2.96 -33.19
N PHE A 12 9.62 -3.68 -32.24
CA PHE A 12 10.26 -4.79 -31.53
C PHE A 12 10.33 -5.99 -32.45
N ALA A 13 11.51 -6.28 -32.95
CA ALA A 13 11.79 -7.53 -33.67
C ALA A 13 11.95 -8.67 -32.65
N PHE A 14 10.97 -9.56 -32.56
CA PHE A 14 11.10 -10.83 -31.86
C PHE A 14 11.81 -11.84 -32.75
N LEU A 15 12.93 -12.38 -32.26
CA LEU A 15 13.58 -13.55 -32.83
C LEU A 15 12.69 -14.77 -32.56
N ALA A 16 12.21 -15.37 -33.66
CA ALA A 16 11.47 -16.61 -33.64
C ALA A 16 12.41 -17.76 -33.30
N GLY A 17 12.24 -18.35 -32.14
CA GLY A 17 12.77 -19.67 -31.76
C GLY A 17 11.61 -20.66 -31.73
N CYS A 18 11.67 -21.67 -32.56
CA CYS A 18 10.64 -22.69 -32.78
C CYS A 18 10.35 -23.60 -31.60
N SER A 19 9.12 -23.98 -31.55
CA SER A 19 8.45 -25.25 -31.24
C SER A 19 7.65 -25.28 -29.92
N GLY A 20 6.35 -25.45 -30.08
CA GLY A 20 5.39 -25.77 -29.05
C GLY A 20 4.06 -25.05 -29.28
N ASP A 21 3.11 -25.73 -29.96
CA ASP A 21 1.74 -25.29 -30.15
C ASP A 21 1.07 -24.98 -28.80
N GLY A 22 1.03 -23.72 -28.47
CA GLY A 22 0.19 -23.11 -27.47
C GLY A 22 -0.06 -21.67 -27.89
N GLN A 23 -1.20 -21.40 -28.54
CA GLN A 23 -1.65 -20.04 -28.81
C GLN A 23 -1.77 -19.31 -27.47
N TYR A 24 -0.69 -18.66 -27.04
CA TYR A 24 -0.80 -17.58 -26.05
C TYR A 24 -1.54 -16.43 -26.77
N LYS A 25 -2.85 -16.32 -26.57
CA LYS A 25 -3.53 -15.04 -26.78
C LYS A 25 -2.73 -14.05 -25.94
N GLU A 26 -2.10 -13.07 -26.58
CA GLU A 26 -1.64 -11.87 -25.87
C GLU A 26 -2.87 -11.33 -25.14
N ALA A 27 -2.94 -11.59 -23.85
CA ALA A 27 -4.00 -11.04 -23.03
C ALA A 27 -3.77 -9.53 -23.02
N LEU A 28 -4.65 -8.80 -23.70
CA LEU A 28 -4.64 -7.33 -23.65
C LEU A 28 -4.62 -6.92 -22.17
N LEU A 29 -3.68 -6.05 -21.82
CA LEU A 29 -3.62 -5.50 -20.47
C LEU A 29 -4.96 -4.86 -20.10
N PRO A 30 -5.48 -5.10 -18.90
CA PRO A 30 -6.66 -4.41 -18.42
C PRO A 30 -6.50 -2.90 -18.52
N GLN A 31 -7.52 -2.23 -19.05
CA GLN A 31 -7.54 -0.77 -19.16
C GLN A 31 -8.65 -0.21 -18.28
N ILE A 32 -8.30 0.73 -17.43
CA ILE A 32 -9.23 1.45 -16.56
C ILE A 32 -9.42 2.85 -17.11
N ASP A 33 -10.61 3.14 -17.63
CA ASP A 33 -10.99 4.49 -18.00
C ASP A 33 -11.50 5.23 -16.76
N VAL A 34 -10.68 6.15 -16.25
CA VAL A 34 -11.00 6.90 -15.03
C VAL A 34 -12.13 7.92 -15.19
N ASN A 35 -12.56 8.20 -16.41
CA ASN A 35 -13.68 9.08 -16.70
C ASN A 35 -15.00 8.32 -16.90
N LYS A 36 -14.94 6.99 -16.95
CA LYS A 36 -16.12 6.14 -17.17
C LYS A 36 -16.88 5.90 -15.87
N VAL A 37 -18.20 5.94 -15.95
CA VAL A 37 -19.06 5.48 -14.86
C VAL A 37 -19.19 3.96 -14.96
N TYR A 38 -18.76 3.26 -13.93
CA TYR A 38 -18.86 1.81 -13.83
C TYR A 38 -20.08 1.39 -13.02
N PRO A 39 -20.67 0.20 -13.30
CA PRO A 39 -21.83 -0.30 -12.58
C PRO A 39 -21.48 -0.52 -11.09
N GLU A 40 -22.46 -0.29 -10.25
CA GLU A 40 -22.38 -0.62 -8.82
C GLU A 40 -22.68 -2.11 -8.60
N LYS A 41 -21.99 -2.73 -7.64
CA LYS A 41 -22.17 -4.14 -7.31
C LYS A 41 -22.00 -4.34 -5.81
N GLU A 42 -23.05 -4.85 -5.19
CA GLU A 42 -23.01 -5.26 -3.81
C GLU A 42 -22.43 -6.68 -3.70
N ILE A 43 -21.51 -6.90 -2.76
CA ILE A 43 -20.84 -8.17 -2.52
C ILE A 43 -20.80 -8.43 -1.02
N PHE A 44 -21.36 -9.56 -0.61
CA PHE A 44 -21.14 -10.06 0.74
C PHE A 44 -19.77 -10.73 0.84
N LEU A 45 -18.97 -10.29 1.79
CA LEU A 45 -17.60 -10.79 1.97
C LEU A 45 -17.56 -12.30 2.13
N GLN A 46 -18.49 -12.87 2.91
CA GLN A 46 -18.58 -14.31 3.14
C GLN A 46 -18.88 -15.13 1.89
N ASP A 47 -19.38 -14.50 0.80
CA ASP A 47 -19.63 -15.19 -0.46
C ASP A 47 -18.36 -15.35 -1.30
N VAL A 48 -17.35 -14.49 -1.06
CA VAL A 48 -16.11 -14.41 -1.87
C VAL A 48 -14.82 -14.65 -1.04
N ALA A 49 -14.93 -14.69 0.29
CA ALA A 49 -13.80 -14.76 1.21
C ALA A 49 -14.14 -15.52 2.48
N ASP A 50 -13.11 -15.96 3.18
CA ASP A 50 -13.19 -16.43 4.56
C ASP A 50 -12.79 -15.28 5.49
N ILE A 51 -13.57 -15.05 6.55
CA ILE A 51 -13.36 -13.96 7.49
C ILE A 51 -12.96 -14.53 8.83
N GLU A 52 -11.96 -13.91 9.43
CA GLU A 52 -11.46 -14.23 10.76
C GLU A 52 -11.36 -12.93 11.58
N TYR A 53 -11.75 -13.00 12.85
CA TYR A 53 -11.63 -11.89 13.79
C TYR A 53 -10.65 -12.25 14.89
N ILE A 54 -9.58 -11.46 15.00
CA ILE A 54 -8.48 -11.70 15.93
C ILE A 54 -8.44 -10.55 16.94
N PRO A 55 -8.94 -10.74 18.17
CA PRO A 55 -8.80 -9.74 19.22
C PRO A 55 -7.34 -9.65 19.64
N LEU A 56 -6.78 -8.44 19.68
CA LEU A 56 -5.44 -8.24 20.19
C LEU A 56 -5.47 -8.22 21.72
N GLU A 57 -4.57 -9.01 22.32
CA GLU A 57 -4.47 -9.08 23.78
C GLU A 57 -4.14 -7.72 24.38
N THR A 58 -4.93 -7.34 25.40
CA THR A 58 -4.77 -6.12 26.18
C THR A 58 -4.10 -6.43 27.51
N ASN A 59 -3.03 -5.69 27.83
CA ASN A 59 -2.44 -5.65 29.17
C ASN A 59 -1.75 -4.30 29.37
N GLU A 60 -1.29 -4.00 30.60
CA GLU A 60 -0.71 -2.69 30.95
C GLU A 60 0.47 -2.25 30.05
N GLU A 61 1.27 -3.20 29.53
CA GLU A 61 2.42 -2.90 28.66
C GLU A 61 2.02 -2.84 27.18
N MET A 62 0.96 -3.54 26.80
CA MET A 62 0.52 -3.74 25.42
C MET A 62 -0.77 -2.98 25.10
N LEU A 63 -0.94 -1.78 25.63
CA LEU A 63 -2.01 -0.87 25.19
C LEU A 63 -1.65 -0.31 23.82
N PHE A 64 -2.32 -0.81 22.81
CA PHE A 64 -2.03 -0.48 21.42
C PHE A 64 -2.87 0.70 20.93
N GLN A 65 -2.20 1.81 20.65
CA GLN A 65 -2.78 2.97 19.98
C GLN A 65 -1.94 3.28 18.74
N GLY A 66 -2.44 2.91 17.59
CA GLY A 66 -1.66 3.08 16.37
C GLY A 66 -2.27 2.43 15.14
N THR A 67 -1.44 2.04 14.21
CA THR A 67 -1.85 1.37 12.99
C THR A 67 -1.20 -0.01 12.89
N ILE A 68 -1.89 -0.94 12.28
CA ILE A 68 -1.31 -2.25 11.95
C ILE A 68 -0.42 -2.07 10.71
N ALA A 69 0.83 -2.47 10.83
CA ALA A 69 1.81 -2.42 9.73
C ALA A 69 1.85 -3.71 8.93
N ALA A 70 1.68 -4.87 9.58
CA ALA A 70 1.67 -6.16 8.90
C ALA A 70 0.81 -7.19 9.66
N VAL A 71 0.13 -8.03 8.90
CA VAL A 71 -0.60 -9.21 9.39
C VAL A 71 -0.14 -10.41 8.57
N SER A 72 0.16 -11.54 9.21
CA SER A 72 0.58 -12.77 8.53
C SER A 72 0.16 -14.01 9.33
N ASP A 73 0.39 -15.19 8.74
CA ASP A 73 0.26 -16.48 9.42
C ASP A 73 1.25 -16.67 10.60
N LYS A 74 2.22 -15.77 10.74
CA LYS A 74 3.26 -15.82 11.78
C LYS A 74 3.05 -14.82 12.90
N GLY A 75 2.25 -13.78 12.67
CA GLY A 75 1.98 -12.76 13.67
C GLY A 75 1.46 -11.45 13.10
N ILE A 76 1.30 -10.49 13.99
CA ILE A 76 0.79 -9.15 13.72
C ILE A 76 1.79 -8.13 14.25
N LEU A 77 2.11 -7.11 13.44
CA LEU A 77 2.95 -5.99 13.82
C LEU A 77 2.11 -4.71 13.86
N GLY A 78 1.96 -4.14 15.04
CA GLY A 78 1.37 -2.82 15.26
C GLY A 78 2.43 -1.74 15.43
N VAL A 79 2.10 -0.51 15.04
CA VAL A 79 3.00 0.65 15.11
C VAL A 79 2.31 1.86 15.70
N SER A 80 2.86 2.41 16.76
CA SER A 80 2.51 3.74 17.28
C SER A 80 3.60 4.73 16.86
N GLN A 81 3.37 5.47 15.78
CA GLN A 81 4.38 6.39 15.24
C GLN A 81 4.74 7.51 16.23
N GLN A 82 3.74 8.12 16.87
CA GLN A 82 3.95 9.20 17.84
C GLN A 82 4.69 8.68 19.09
N GLY A 83 4.31 7.51 19.59
CA GLY A 83 4.96 6.86 20.74
C GLY A 83 6.32 6.25 20.40
N GLY A 84 6.63 6.04 19.14
CA GLY A 84 7.84 5.35 18.71
C GLY A 84 7.87 3.88 19.15
N LYS A 85 6.69 3.23 19.20
CA LYS A 85 6.53 1.87 19.70
C LYS A 85 6.14 0.90 18.59
N LEU A 86 6.67 -0.31 18.65
CA LEU A 86 6.32 -1.43 17.77
C LEU A 86 5.78 -2.57 18.64
N PHE A 87 4.57 -3.01 18.33
CA PHE A 87 3.85 -4.04 19.08
C PHE A 87 3.84 -5.33 18.28
N LEU A 88 4.38 -6.38 18.85
CA LEU A 88 4.41 -7.71 18.25
C LEU A 88 3.38 -8.60 18.95
N PHE A 89 2.47 -9.15 18.16
CA PHE A 89 1.51 -10.16 18.58
C PHE A 89 1.76 -11.43 17.77
N ASP A 90 1.37 -12.57 18.32
CA ASP A 90 1.35 -13.79 17.52
C ASP A 90 0.12 -13.84 16.60
N ARG A 91 0.00 -14.96 15.87
CA ARG A 91 -1.07 -15.17 14.90
C ARG A 91 -2.48 -15.08 15.51
N ASP A 92 -2.62 -15.45 16.79
CA ASP A 92 -3.89 -15.47 17.51
C ASP A 92 -4.15 -14.19 18.30
N GLY A 93 -3.33 -13.15 18.08
CA GLY A 93 -3.45 -11.84 18.73
C GLY A 93 -2.82 -11.78 20.13
N LYS A 94 -2.11 -12.82 20.58
CA LYS A 94 -1.45 -12.83 21.89
C LYS A 94 -0.22 -11.93 21.89
N ALA A 95 -0.07 -11.14 22.93
CA ALA A 95 1.06 -10.25 23.14
C ALA A 95 2.38 -11.02 23.19
N LYS A 96 3.36 -10.59 22.42
CA LYS A 96 4.72 -11.20 22.38
C LYS A 96 5.79 -10.26 22.86
N ASN A 97 5.85 -9.07 22.29
CA ASN A 97 6.88 -8.10 22.67
C ASN A 97 6.51 -6.67 22.32
N LEU A 98 7.09 -5.73 23.06
CA LEU A 98 7.03 -4.30 22.81
C LEU A 98 8.45 -3.79 22.52
N ILE A 99 8.70 -3.31 21.31
CA ILE A 99 9.96 -2.66 20.97
C ILE A 99 9.76 -1.15 21.08
N CYS A 100 10.48 -0.52 21.99
CA CYS A 100 10.50 0.93 22.17
C CYS A 100 11.95 1.39 22.17
N ARG A 101 12.43 1.88 21.02
CA ARG A 101 13.82 2.33 20.81
C ARG A 101 13.86 3.78 20.31
N LYS A 102 12.88 4.58 20.76
CA LYS A 102 12.84 6.02 20.44
C LYS A 102 13.87 6.78 21.28
N GLY A 103 14.80 7.46 20.61
CA GLY A 103 15.85 8.26 21.26
C GLY A 103 16.84 8.82 20.25
N ASP A 104 17.93 9.42 20.79
CA ASP A 104 18.99 10.06 20.00
C ASP A 104 20.31 9.25 19.98
N GLY A 105 20.30 8.04 20.53
CA GLY A 105 21.46 7.16 20.55
C GLY A 105 21.76 6.52 19.19
N PRO A 106 22.93 5.94 19.01
CA PRO A 106 23.38 5.37 17.73
C PRO A 106 22.55 4.15 17.29
N GLU A 107 21.87 3.50 18.23
CA GLU A 107 21.02 2.32 18.01
C GLU A 107 19.52 2.67 18.08
N GLU A 108 19.19 3.97 18.14
CA GLU A 108 17.85 4.48 18.39
C GLU A 108 17.35 5.29 17.19
N TYR A 109 16.03 5.28 17.00
CA TYR A 109 15.35 6.12 16.00
C TYR A 109 14.58 7.24 16.70
N ASN A 110 14.62 8.43 16.14
CA ASN A 110 13.86 9.59 16.69
C ASN A 110 12.41 9.58 16.18
N VAL A 111 12.17 9.00 15.02
CA VAL A 111 10.86 8.95 14.37
C VAL A 111 10.69 7.61 13.66
N ILE A 112 9.46 7.17 13.51
CA ILE A 112 9.10 6.04 12.65
C ILE A 112 8.43 6.61 11.40
N GLN A 113 9.12 6.60 10.26
CA GLN A 113 8.56 6.99 8.97
C GLN A 113 7.86 5.82 8.28
N ARG A 114 8.47 4.65 8.36
CA ARG A 114 7.93 3.38 7.84
C ARG A 114 8.50 2.22 8.64
N VAL A 115 7.72 1.17 8.74
CA VAL A 115 8.16 -0.13 9.27
C VAL A 115 7.78 -1.21 8.29
N ASP A 116 8.64 -2.20 8.17
CA ASP A 116 8.32 -3.47 7.53
C ASP A 116 8.99 -4.62 8.28
N VAL A 117 8.58 -5.86 8.01
CA VAL A 117 8.95 -7.04 8.78
C VAL A 117 9.43 -8.17 7.88
N ASP A 118 10.46 -8.86 8.31
CA ASP A 118 10.86 -10.16 7.76
C ASP A 118 10.57 -11.26 8.79
N TRP A 119 9.42 -11.89 8.63
CA TRP A 119 8.97 -12.96 9.51
C TRP A 119 9.89 -14.21 9.49
N GLN A 120 10.61 -14.43 8.39
CA GLN A 120 11.53 -15.59 8.29
C GLN A 120 12.82 -15.34 9.05
N ARG A 121 13.31 -14.09 9.02
CA ARG A 121 14.52 -13.68 9.72
C ARG A 121 14.25 -13.28 11.17
N GLY A 122 13.00 -13.08 11.57
CA GLY A 122 12.63 -12.53 12.86
C GLY A 122 13.13 -11.09 13.04
N GLU A 123 13.04 -10.27 11.99
CA GLU A 123 13.59 -8.92 11.96
C GLU A 123 12.53 -7.87 11.61
N VAL A 124 12.62 -6.72 12.28
CA VAL A 124 11.84 -5.52 12.00
C VAL A 124 12.78 -4.45 11.45
N TYR A 125 12.37 -3.83 10.33
CA TYR A 125 13.09 -2.75 9.66
C TYR A 125 12.36 -1.45 9.89
N VAL A 126 13.03 -0.47 10.49
CA VAL A 126 12.46 0.85 10.83
C VAL A 126 13.17 1.93 10.02
N LEU A 127 12.47 2.55 9.09
CA LEU A 127 12.94 3.78 8.45
C LEU A 127 12.81 4.91 9.48
N GLY A 128 13.87 5.15 10.22
CA GLY A 128 13.91 6.10 11.35
C GLY A 128 14.42 7.48 10.97
N SER A 129 14.94 7.63 9.76
CA SER A 129 15.27 8.90 9.12
C SER A 129 15.26 8.72 7.61
N PRO A 130 15.27 9.79 6.80
CA PRO A 130 15.29 9.64 5.34
C PRO A 130 16.47 8.83 4.80
N THR A 131 17.53 8.68 5.58
CA THR A 131 18.77 8.01 5.15
C THR A 131 19.15 6.77 5.94
N LYS A 132 18.35 6.37 6.93
CA LYS A 132 18.72 5.26 7.82
C LYS A 132 17.58 4.30 8.08
N VAL A 133 17.85 3.00 7.92
CA VAL A 133 16.98 1.91 8.33
C VAL A 133 17.62 1.18 9.52
N TYR A 134 16.94 1.22 10.65
CA TYR A 134 17.34 0.49 11.86
C TYR A 134 16.76 -0.91 11.83
N VAL A 135 17.55 -1.90 12.18
CA VAL A 135 17.16 -3.31 12.19
C VAL A 135 17.17 -3.85 13.60
N TYR A 136 16.05 -4.40 14.04
CA TYR A 136 15.90 -5.04 15.34
C TYR A 136 15.41 -6.47 15.18
N ALA A 137 15.82 -7.35 16.09
CA ALA A 137 15.19 -8.65 16.25
C ALA A 137 13.81 -8.48 16.91
N PHE A 138 12.98 -9.52 16.86
CA PHE A 138 11.64 -9.50 17.47
C PHE A 138 11.65 -9.31 18.99
N ASP A 139 12.76 -9.66 19.66
CA ASP A 139 12.97 -9.40 21.09
C ASP A 139 13.42 -7.95 21.40
N GLY A 140 13.50 -7.10 20.39
CA GLY A 140 13.94 -5.70 20.51
C GLY A 140 15.45 -5.51 20.54
N THR A 141 16.26 -6.58 20.38
CA THR A 141 17.71 -6.48 20.26
C THR A 141 18.10 -5.75 18.98
N TYR A 142 18.90 -4.68 19.11
CA TYR A 142 19.46 -3.98 17.96
C TYR A 142 20.43 -4.87 17.21
N LYS A 143 20.34 -4.89 15.89
CA LYS A 143 21.22 -5.67 15.01
C LYS A 143 22.18 -4.79 14.23
N GLN A 144 21.67 -3.78 13.53
CA GLN A 144 22.47 -2.88 12.70
C GLN A 144 21.67 -1.68 12.23
N THR A 145 22.37 -0.70 11.68
CA THR A 145 21.78 0.40 10.91
C THR A 145 22.27 0.33 9.46
N LEU A 146 21.33 0.34 8.53
CA LEU A 146 21.60 0.40 7.09
C LEU A 146 21.54 1.84 6.63
N ASP A 147 22.59 2.32 5.97
CA ASP A 147 22.64 3.65 5.36
C ASP A 147 22.15 3.55 3.92
N THR A 148 21.08 4.26 3.59
CA THR A 148 20.45 4.24 2.27
C THR A 148 21.23 5.04 1.23
N LYS A 149 22.18 5.88 1.64
CA LYS A 149 22.95 6.80 0.78
C LYS A 149 22.09 7.79 -0.05
N ALA A 150 20.79 7.84 0.22
CA ALA A 150 19.85 8.71 -0.44
C ALA A 150 18.68 9.03 0.48
N ASN A 151 17.99 10.13 0.25
CA ASN A 151 16.74 10.42 0.93
C ASN A 151 15.66 9.48 0.41
N ILE A 152 15.04 8.73 1.32
CA ILE A 152 13.94 7.82 1.01
C ILE A 152 12.62 8.54 1.25
N ARG A 153 11.71 8.39 0.31
CA ARG A 153 10.36 8.91 0.43
C ARG A 153 9.62 8.22 1.58
N GLN A 154 8.95 9.00 2.39
CA GLN A 154 8.15 8.49 3.49
C GLN A 154 7.10 7.50 2.99
N GLY A 155 7.03 6.32 3.61
CA GLY A 155 6.08 5.27 3.26
C GLY A 155 6.56 4.25 2.22
N ASP A 156 7.66 4.51 1.54
CA ASP A 156 8.13 3.69 0.42
C ASP A 156 9.37 2.85 0.77
N MET A 157 9.22 1.95 1.74
CA MET A 157 10.18 0.91 2.09
C MET A 157 9.46 -0.42 2.30
N PHE A 158 9.92 -1.49 1.65
CA PHE A 158 9.33 -2.81 1.76
C PHE A 158 10.40 -3.91 1.82
N ASN A 159 10.07 -4.98 2.52
CA ASN A 159 10.82 -6.23 2.50
C ASN A 159 10.64 -6.88 1.12
N PHE A 160 11.68 -6.83 0.29
CA PHE A 160 11.58 -7.24 -1.11
C PHE A 160 11.93 -8.71 -1.33
N SER A 161 13.03 -9.17 -0.73
CA SER A 161 13.50 -10.56 -0.82
C SER A 161 14.19 -10.99 0.47
N ALA A 162 14.66 -12.23 0.52
CA ALA A 162 15.40 -12.73 1.67
C ALA A 162 16.61 -11.86 2.04
N ASP A 163 17.21 -11.20 1.07
CA ASP A 163 18.46 -10.45 1.19
C ASP A 163 18.34 -8.94 0.89
N LYS A 164 17.19 -8.46 0.41
CA LYS A 164 17.03 -7.06 -0.04
C LYS A 164 15.79 -6.39 0.49
N LEU A 165 15.92 -5.09 0.79
CA LEU A 165 14.83 -4.13 0.91
C LEU A 165 14.68 -3.38 -0.42
N ILE A 166 13.46 -2.97 -0.76
CA ILE A 166 13.17 -2.05 -1.86
C ILE A 166 12.73 -0.71 -1.30
N LEU A 167 13.28 0.37 -1.84
CA LEU A 167 13.04 1.73 -1.36
C LEU A 167 12.82 2.67 -2.56
N PHE A 168 12.07 3.75 -2.33
CA PHE A 168 11.85 4.77 -3.34
C PHE A 168 12.51 6.09 -2.92
N LYS A 169 13.37 6.66 -3.78
CA LYS A 169 14.02 7.95 -3.53
C LYS A 169 13.02 9.10 -3.59
N GLU A 170 13.09 9.98 -2.62
CA GLU A 170 12.16 11.10 -2.51
C GLU A 170 12.31 12.15 -3.61
N LYS A 171 13.51 12.34 -4.17
CA LYS A 171 13.77 13.53 -4.97
C LYS A 171 14.36 13.24 -6.33
N ALA A 172 13.69 13.81 -7.35
CA ALA A 172 14.29 14.08 -8.62
C ALA A 172 15.37 15.17 -8.48
N ASN A 173 16.46 15.04 -9.20
CA ASN A 173 17.34 16.17 -9.44
C ASN A 173 16.57 17.18 -10.29
N VAL A 174 16.47 18.41 -9.81
CA VAL A 174 15.88 19.52 -10.55
C VAL A 174 17.02 20.30 -11.21
N GLY A 175 16.95 20.47 -12.51
CA GLY A 175 17.92 21.26 -13.26
C GLY A 175 17.84 22.74 -12.94
N LYS A 176 18.72 23.53 -13.53
CA LYS A 176 18.85 24.98 -13.26
C LYS A 176 17.62 25.78 -13.67
N GLU A 177 16.86 25.29 -14.64
CA GLU A 177 15.63 25.92 -15.16
C GLU A 177 14.36 25.32 -14.56
N GLY A 178 14.50 24.48 -13.53
CA GLY A 178 13.36 23.81 -12.86
C GLY A 178 12.88 22.55 -13.58
N GLU A 179 13.54 22.13 -14.65
CA GLU A 179 13.26 20.87 -15.36
C GLU A 179 13.65 19.66 -14.50
N MET A 180 12.88 18.59 -14.59
CA MET A 180 13.22 17.35 -13.91
C MET A 180 14.30 16.59 -14.67
N ILE A 181 15.44 16.35 -14.02
CA ILE A 181 16.50 15.50 -14.58
C ILE A 181 16.08 14.03 -14.42
N ALA A 182 16.11 13.27 -15.50
CA ALA A 182 15.79 11.85 -15.49
C ALA A 182 16.61 11.07 -14.46
N TYR A 183 15.97 10.23 -13.66
CA TYR A 183 16.63 9.42 -12.63
C TYR A 183 15.90 8.08 -12.39
N CYS A 184 16.61 7.13 -11.78
CA CYS A 184 16.04 5.88 -11.33
C CYS A 184 15.67 5.99 -9.83
N PRO A 185 14.38 6.12 -9.49
CA PRO A 185 13.98 6.34 -8.10
C PRO A 185 14.00 5.08 -7.24
N ILE A 186 13.91 3.88 -7.85
CA ILE A 186 13.75 2.63 -7.11
C ILE A 186 15.13 2.05 -6.79
N MET A 187 15.38 1.81 -5.52
CA MET A 187 16.63 1.27 -4.99
C MET A 187 16.41 -0.10 -4.36
N LEU A 188 17.40 -0.96 -4.49
CA LEU A 188 17.50 -2.24 -3.79
C LEU A 188 18.67 -2.16 -2.82
N LEU A 189 18.38 -2.24 -1.52
CA LEU A 189 19.37 -2.16 -0.45
C LEU A 189 19.60 -3.55 0.15
N ASP A 190 20.84 -4.03 0.17
CA ASP A 190 21.17 -5.29 0.82
C ASP A 190 20.95 -5.21 2.34
N LYS A 191 20.27 -6.19 2.91
CA LYS A 191 20.03 -6.31 4.34
C LYS A 191 21.30 -6.55 5.16
N SER A 192 22.40 -6.97 4.53
CA SER A 192 23.71 -7.05 5.15
C SER A 192 24.46 -5.72 5.20
N GLY A 193 23.91 -4.68 4.55
CA GLY A 193 24.56 -3.38 4.37
C GLY A 193 25.57 -3.39 3.22
N GLY A 194 25.84 -2.23 2.67
CA GLY A 194 26.95 -1.98 1.74
C GLY A 194 26.59 -1.87 0.27
N ASN A 195 25.80 -2.76 -0.29
CA ASN A 195 25.44 -2.71 -1.71
C ASN A 195 24.08 -2.07 -1.94
N ILE A 196 24.05 -1.15 -2.90
CA ILE A 196 22.82 -0.51 -3.37
C ILE A 196 22.77 -0.69 -4.87
N ASP A 197 21.70 -1.29 -5.35
CA ASP A 197 21.38 -1.44 -6.76
C ASP A 197 20.16 -0.58 -7.13
N SER A 198 19.87 -0.41 -8.40
CA SER A 198 18.72 0.37 -8.86
C SER A 198 17.92 -0.42 -9.90
N LEU A 199 16.62 -0.39 -9.78
CA LEU A 199 15.73 -0.89 -10.81
C LEU A 199 15.72 0.06 -12.00
N GLN A 200 15.64 -0.50 -13.22
CA GLN A 200 15.57 0.25 -14.47
C GLN A 200 14.17 0.82 -14.71
N TYR A 201 13.76 1.71 -13.82
CA TYR A 201 12.57 2.55 -13.98
C TYR A 201 13.04 4.00 -14.03
N VAL A 202 13.01 4.57 -15.22
CA VAL A 202 13.48 5.95 -15.43
C VAL A 202 12.29 6.90 -15.32
N LYS A 203 12.33 7.76 -14.32
CA LYS A 203 11.33 8.81 -14.13
C LYS A 203 11.82 10.09 -14.81
N THR A 204 11.01 10.60 -15.72
CA THR A 204 11.28 11.84 -16.49
C THR A 204 10.26 12.94 -16.23
N TRP A 205 9.21 12.61 -15.49
CA TRP A 205 8.13 13.50 -15.15
C TRP A 205 7.54 13.11 -13.79
N ASP A 206 7.08 14.08 -13.05
CA ASP A 206 6.42 13.87 -11.77
C ASP A 206 5.02 14.48 -11.77
N ALA A 207 4.03 13.70 -11.36
CA ALA A 207 2.74 14.20 -10.99
C ALA A 207 2.77 14.47 -9.48
N SER A 208 2.72 15.71 -9.10
CA SER A 208 2.40 16.05 -7.73
C SER A 208 0.88 16.19 -7.61
N LEU A 209 0.27 15.53 -6.65
CA LEU A 209 -1.05 15.90 -6.17
C LEU A 209 -0.92 17.30 -5.55
N SER A 210 -0.99 18.32 -6.39
CA SER A 210 -1.09 19.69 -5.89
C SER A 210 -2.57 20.02 -5.73
N ILE A 211 -2.98 20.22 -4.50
CA ILE A 211 -4.30 20.75 -4.20
C ILE A 211 -4.19 22.26 -4.30
N VAL A 212 -4.96 22.84 -5.21
CA VAL A 212 -5.16 24.30 -5.23
C VAL A 212 -6.11 24.64 -4.08
N ILE A 213 -5.65 25.50 -3.19
CA ILE A 213 -6.43 25.94 -2.04
C ILE A 213 -7.41 26.97 -2.55
N GLU A 214 -8.70 26.65 -2.51
CA GLU A 214 -9.77 27.53 -2.95
C GLU A 214 -9.69 28.86 -2.14
N GLY A 215 -9.62 29.99 -2.84
CA GLY A 215 -9.43 31.32 -2.25
C GLY A 215 -7.98 31.80 -2.14
N ASN A 216 -6.97 30.96 -2.41
CA ASN A 216 -5.58 31.37 -2.49
C ASN A 216 -4.81 30.54 -3.53
N GLU A 217 -4.93 30.93 -4.80
CA GLU A 217 -4.33 30.23 -5.95
C GLU A 217 -2.80 30.04 -5.88
N ASN A 218 -2.13 30.79 -4.97
CA ASN A 218 -0.70 30.69 -4.77
C ASN A 218 -0.29 29.67 -3.70
N MET A 219 -1.21 29.14 -2.93
CA MET A 219 -0.93 28.07 -1.97
C MET A 219 -1.22 26.71 -2.58
N LYS A 220 -0.19 25.86 -2.66
CA LYS A 220 -0.30 24.46 -3.09
C LYS A 220 0.03 23.55 -1.92
N ALA A 221 -0.92 22.71 -1.54
CA ALA A 221 -0.62 21.59 -0.66
C ALA A 221 -0.25 20.36 -1.50
N TYR A 222 0.78 19.64 -1.08
CA TYR A 222 1.21 18.42 -1.74
C TYR A 222 0.77 17.23 -0.91
N LEU A 223 -0.05 16.36 -1.50
CA LEU A 223 -0.39 15.09 -0.86
C LEU A 223 0.65 14.03 -1.21
N TRP A 224 1.08 13.33 -0.19
CA TRP A 224 1.96 12.19 -0.33
C TRP A 224 1.15 10.94 -0.71
N CYS A 225 1.52 10.30 -1.82
CA CYS A 225 0.97 9.01 -2.21
C CYS A 225 2.08 7.98 -2.15
N GLU A 226 1.81 6.84 -1.52
CA GLU A 226 2.70 5.68 -1.62
C GLU A 226 2.78 5.27 -3.10
N VAL A 227 4.00 5.12 -3.61
CA VAL A 227 4.24 4.72 -5.01
C VAL A 227 4.49 3.22 -5.15
N MET A 228 4.62 2.51 -4.06
CA MET A 228 4.77 1.06 -4.06
C MET A 228 3.74 0.39 -3.16
N LEU A 229 3.40 -0.83 -3.51
CA LEU A 229 2.53 -1.71 -2.75
C LEU A 229 3.21 -3.08 -2.61
N GLY A 230 3.36 -3.56 -1.38
CA GLY A 230 3.81 -4.93 -1.11
C GLY A 230 2.62 -5.82 -0.76
N GLN A 231 2.40 -6.93 -1.47
CA GLN A 231 1.34 -7.88 -1.14
C GLN A 231 1.64 -9.28 -1.69
N GLY A 232 1.35 -10.31 -0.89
CA GLY A 232 1.51 -11.70 -1.30
C GLY A 232 2.95 -12.07 -1.65
N GLY A 233 3.91 -11.42 -1.00
CA GLY A 233 5.31 -11.57 -1.34
C GLY A 233 5.71 -10.91 -2.66
N GLU A 234 4.82 -10.20 -3.36
CA GLU A 234 5.09 -9.43 -4.57
C GLU A 234 5.19 -7.93 -4.23
N THR A 235 5.83 -7.18 -5.12
CA THR A 235 5.89 -5.72 -5.03
C THR A 235 5.36 -5.11 -6.32
N TYR A 236 4.54 -4.08 -6.18
CA TYR A 236 3.92 -3.36 -7.28
C TYR A 236 4.38 -1.92 -7.28
N LEU A 237 4.67 -1.40 -8.46
CA LEU A 237 4.95 0.03 -8.67
C LEU A 237 3.67 0.71 -9.14
N ASN A 238 3.21 1.66 -8.37
CA ASN A 238 1.95 2.37 -8.50
C ASN A 238 2.20 3.88 -8.54
N ASP A 239 3.13 4.32 -9.39
CA ASP A 239 3.45 5.74 -9.51
C ASP A 239 2.31 6.48 -10.21
N ILE A 240 1.68 7.43 -9.51
CA ILE A 240 0.58 8.25 -10.04
C ILE A 240 0.97 9.11 -11.26
N ALA A 241 2.27 9.31 -11.49
CA ALA A 241 2.79 9.95 -12.69
C ALA A 241 2.86 9.01 -13.91
N SER A 242 2.53 7.74 -13.73
CA SER A 242 2.55 6.71 -14.78
C SER A 242 1.13 6.28 -15.14
N ASP A 243 0.88 6.07 -16.43
CA ASP A 243 -0.36 5.45 -16.89
C ASP A 243 -0.36 3.92 -16.72
N THR A 244 0.78 3.35 -16.34
CA THR A 244 0.96 1.90 -16.19
C THR A 244 1.31 1.56 -14.76
N ILE A 245 0.58 0.58 -14.21
CA ILE A 245 0.91 -0.08 -12.96
C ILE A 245 1.71 -1.34 -13.28
N TYR A 246 2.82 -1.54 -12.57
CA TYR A 246 3.75 -2.64 -12.81
C TYR A 246 3.83 -3.56 -11.60
N ARG A 247 4.02 -4.84 -11.87
CA ARG A 247 4.55 -5.80 -10.91
C ARG A 247 6.06 -5.88 -11.07
N ILE A 248 6.79 -5.88 -9.96
CA ILE A 248 8.25 -6.00 -9.95
C ILE A 248 8.62 -7.47 -9.77
N ASN A 249 9.37 -8.02 -10.71
CA ASN A 249 9.85 -9.40 -10.62
C ASN A 249 11.11 -9.48 -9.76
N LYS A 250 11.03 -10.19 -8.64
CA LYS A 250 12.13 -10.32 -7.67
C LYS A 250 13.36 -11.05 -8.18
N LYS A 251 13.22 -11.90 -9.21
CA LYS A 251 14.34 -12.67 -9.76
C LYS A 251 15.12 -11.89 -10.81
N THR A 252 14.40 -11.16 -11.66
CA THR A 252 14.99 -10.46 -12.80
C THR A 252 15.12 -8.96 -12.60
N ASN A 253 14.55 -8.43 -11.51
CA ASN A 253 14.37 -6.98 -11.27
C ASN A 253 13.65 -6.28 -12.44
N GLY A 254 12.87 -7.04 -13.22
CA GLY A 254 12.11 -6.54 -14.36
C GLY A 254 10.76 -5.98 -13.95
N LEU A 255 10.28 -4.99 -14.71
CA LEU A 255 8.96 -4.41 -14.57
C LEU A 255 8.00 -5.07 -15.54
N PHE A 256 6.93 -5.66 -15.04
CA PHE A 256 5.87 -6.28 -15.83
C PHE A 256 4.60 -5.45 -15.73
N PRO A 257 4.10 -4.87 -16.82
CA PRO A 257 2.86 -4.12 -16.78
C PRO A 257 1.70 -5.06 -16.43
N ILE A 258 0.81 -4.60 -15.54
CA ILE A 258 -0.35 -5.39 -15.12
C ILE A 258 -1.67 -4.67 -15.40
N LEU A 259 -1.65 -3.34 -15.54
CA LEU A 259 -2.83 -2.53 -15.75
C LEU A 259 -2.45 -1.20 -16.40
N LEU A 260 -3.31 -0.71 -17.28
CA LEU A 260 -3.20 0.59 -17.93
C LEU A 260 -4.33 1.51 -17.48
N ARG A 261 -4.00 2.76 -17.23
CA ARG A 261 -4.93 3.85 -17.00
C ARG A 261 -5.22 4.59 -18.31
N THR A 262 -6.46 4.98 -18.53
CA THR A 262 -6.86 5.86 -19.63
C THR A 262 -7.87 6.91 -19.12
N PRO A 263 -7.94 8.11 -19.75
CA PRO A 263 -6.94 8.71 -20.63
C PRO A 263 -5.60 8.93 -19.92
N SER A 264 -4.54 9.31 -20.64
CA SER A 264 -3.21 9.51 -20.04
C SER A 264 -3.25 10.57 -18.92
N VAL A 265 -2.49 10.34 -17.85
CA VAL A 265 -2.33 11.31 -16.76
C VAL A 265 -1.71 12.63 -17.23
N ARG A 266 -1.04 12.62 -18.40
CA ARG A 266 -0.44 13.80 -19.03
C ARG A 266 -1.42 14.61 -19.88
N ASP A 267 -2.58 14.06 -20.18
CA ASP A 267 -3.61 14.76 -20.95
C ASP A 267 -4.36 15.73 -20.04
N SER A 268 -4.69 16.90 -20.55
CA SER A 268 -5.40 17.95 -19.81
C SER A 268 -6.76 17.47 -19.25
N GLU A 269 -7.42 16.54 -19.96
CA GLU A 269 -8.69 15.93 -19.52
C GLU A 269 -8.48 14.73 -18.59
N GLY A 270 -7.34 14.02 -18.72
CA GLY A 270 -6.99 12.85 -17.93
C GLY A 270 -6.44 13.16 -16.55
N GLY A 271 -5.88 14.34 -16.35
CA GLY A 271 -5.19 14.71 -15.12
C GLY A 271 -6.08 14.94 -13.88
N LYS A 272 -7.41 14.81 -14.01
CA LYS A 272 -8.35 15.05 -12.90
C LYS A 272 -8.40 13.90 -11.90
N TYR A 273 -8.19 12.66 -12.32
CA TYR A 273 -8.26 11.48 -11.47
C TYR A 273 -6.94 10.73 -11.47
N TYR A 274 -6.47 10.38 -10.29
CA TYR A 274 -5.34 9.47 -10.12
C TYR A 274 -5.87 8.06 -9.87
N LEU A 275 -5.31 7.09 -10.57
CA LEU A 275 -5.63 5.70 -10.35
C LEU A 275 -4.56 5.09 -9.43
N ARG A 276 -5.01 4.50 -8.33
CA ARG A 276 -4.14 3.81 -7.36
C ARG A 276 -4.54 2.35 -7.25
N LEU A 277 -3.53 1.49 -7.16
CA LEU A 277 -3.70 0.10 -6.77
C LEU A 277 -3.61 0.04 -5.24
N GLU A 278 -4.68 -0.43 -4.59
CA GLU A 278 -4.76 -0.52 -3.14
C GLU A 278 -4.61 -1.95 -2.62
N GLY A 279 -4.90 -2.94 -3.46
CA GLY A 279 -4.76 -4.33 -3.10
C GLY A 279 -4.78 -5.25 -4.31
N VAL A 280 -4.15 -6.41 -4.16
CA VAL A 280 -4.06 -7.44 -5.20
C VAL A 280 -4.39 -8.80 -4.61
N THR A 281 -5.31 -9.50 -5.24
CA THR A 281 -5.56 -10.91 -4.98
C THR A 281 -5.39 -11.73 -6.26
N SER A 282 -5.45 -13.04 -6.16
CA SER A 282 -5.45 -13.92 -7.32
C SER A 282 -6.60 -13.59 -8.28
N ARG A 283 -7.73 -13.12 -7.74
CA ARG A 283 -8.92 -12.80 -8.51
C ARG A 283 -9.11 -11.29 -8.77
N TYR A 284 -8.80 -10.42 -7.81
CA TYR A 284 -9.19 -9.03 -7.88
C TYR A 284 -7.97 -8.08 -7.86
N TYR A 285 -8.07 -7.00 -8.64
CA TYR A 285 -7.34 -5.77 -8.39
C TYR A 285 -8.29 -4.78 -7.73
N PHE A 286 -7.95 -4.31 -6.53
CA PHE A 286 -8.65 -3.25 -5.82
C PHE A 286 -8.00 -1.93 -6.17
N LEU A 287 -8.80 -1.00 -6.64
CA LEU A 287 -8.33 0.24 -7.21
C LEU A 287 -9.09 1.41 -6.57
N LYS A 288 -8.44 2.54 -6.48
CA LYS A 288 -9.07 3.81 -6.10
C LYS A 288 -8.81 4.85 -7.18
N CYS A 289 -9.89 5.45 -7.67
CA CYS A 289 -9.84 6.68 -8.46
C CYS A 289 -9.99 7.84 -7.50
N GLN A 290 -8.98 8.68 -7.41
CA GLN A 290 -8.91 9.73 -6.40
C GLN A 290 -8.77 11.10 -7.04
N ILE A 291 -9.71 11.99 -6.70
CA ILE A 291 -9.52 13.44 -6.74
C ILE A 291 -9.43 13.89 -5.29
N SER A 292 -8.43 14.68 -4.98
CA SER A 292 -8.34 15.31 -3.68
C SER A 292 -8.56 16.80 -3.82
N SER A 293 -9.47 17.35 -3.04
CA SER A 293 -9.68 18.78 -2.90
C SER A 293 -9.48 19.18 -1.42
N LEU A 294 -8.86 20.32 -1.19
CA LEU A 294 -8.71 20.90 0.14
C LEU A 294 -9.69 22.06 0.27
N ASP A 295 -10.58 21.98 1.25
CA ASP A 295 -11.41 23.11 1.65
C ASP A 295 -10.67 23.89 2.74
N MET A 296 -10.37 25.15 2.46
CA MET A 296 -9.62 26.02 3.39
C MET A 296 -10.45 26.50 4.56
N THR A 297 -11.76 26.45 4.48
CA THR A 297 -12.62 26.89 5.57
C THR A 297 -12.44 26.01 6.80
N ASP A 298 -12.25 24.70 6.58
CA ASP A 298 -12.16 23.72 7.65
C ASP A 298 -10.80 23.03 7.72
N MET A 299 -9.88 23.32 6.81
CA MET A 299 -8.60 22.61 6.64
C MET A 299 -8.78 21.10 6.42
N VAL A 300 -9.92 20.69 5.89
CA VAL A 300 -10.29 19.29 5.69
C VAL A 300 -10.08 18.93 4.21
N ILE A 301 -9.42 17.80 3.99
CA ILE A 301 -9.35 17.20 2.65
C ILE A 301 -10.71 16.58 2.34
N LYS A 302 -11.46 17.17 1.43
CA LYS A 302 -12.70 16.59 0.94
C LYS A 302 -12.39 15.62 -0.19
N ASP A 303 -12.61 14.34 0.08
CA ASP A 303 -12.44 13.24 -0.89
C ASP A 303 -13.80 12.79 -1.44
N ASP A 304 -14.73 13.73 -1.61
CA ASP A 304 -16.12 13.50 -2.02
C ASP A 304 -16.27 12.99 -3.47
N LYS A 305 -15.20 13.08 -4.25
CA LYS A 305 -15.17 12.60 -5.64
C LYS A 305 -14.34 11.35 -5.86
N SER A 306 -13.73 10.82 -4.80
CA SER A 306 -13.01 9.57 -4.88
C SER A 306 -13.97 8.39 -4.86
N TYR A 307 -13.65 7.35 -5.62
CA TYR A 307 -14.43 6.12 -5.64
C TYR A 307 -13.54 4.90 -5.81
N SER A 308 -13.99 3.79 -5.23
CA SER A 308 -13.31 2.50 -5.35
C SER A 308 -13.77 1.77 -6.61
N LEU A 309 -12.85 1.01 -7.21
CA LEU A 309 -13.12 0.09 -8.30
C LEU A 309 -12.54 -1.28 -7.99
N VAL A 310 -13.19 -2.30 -8.52
CA VAL A 310 -12.66 -3.65 -8.59
C VAL A 310 -12.55 -4.09 -10.04
N TYR A 311 -11.38 -4.61 -10.42
CA TYR A 311 -11.22 -5.36 -11.64
C TYR A 311 -11.18 -6.85 -11.30
N ASP A 312 -12.19 -7.60 -11.78
CA ASP A 312 -12.22 -9.07 -11.66
C ASP A 312 -11.37 -9.69 -12.78
N ARG A 313 -10.24 -10.27 -12.42
CA ARG A 313 -9.25 -10.84 -13.34
C ARG A 313 -9.75 -12.10 -14.04
N GLN A 314 -10.77 -12.77 -13.48
CA GLN A 314 -11.36 -13.97 -14.08
C GLN A 314 -12.37 -13.62 -15.16
N THR A 315 -13.18 -12.59 -14.93
CA THR A 315 -14.26 -12.21 -15.85
C THR A 315 -13.91 -11.02 -16.74
N GLY A 316 -12.91 -10.20 -16.34
CA GLY A 316 -12.59 -8.93 -16.98
C GLY A 316 -13.57 -7.82 -16.63
N GLU A 317 -14.51 -8.05 -15.71
CA GLU A 317 -15.49 -7.06 -15.27
C GLU A 317 -14.83 -5.97 -14.42
N ILE A 318 -15.28 -4.72 -14.61
CA ILE A 318 -14.89 -3.58 -13.76
C ILE A 318 -16.17 -3.02 -13.16
N PHE A 319 -16.19 -2.82 -11.84
CA PHE A 319 -17.35 -2.32 -11.13
C PHE A 319 -16.96 -1.51 -9.89
N ARG A 320 -17.92 -0.73 -9.38
CA ARG A 320 -17.82 -0.02 -8.10
C ARG A 320 -18.37 -0.94 -7.01
N PRO A 321 -17.55 -1.42 -6.09
CA PRO A 321 -17.99 -2.35 -5.06
C PRO A 321 -18.67 -1.64 -3.90
N THR A 322 -19.73 -2.26 -3.37
CA THR A 322 -20.21 -2.07 -2.00
C THR A 322 -20.04 -3.41 -1.30
N PHE A 323 -19.10 -3.49 -0.38
CA PHE A 323 -18.90 -4.72 0.39
C PHE A 323 -19.74 -4.70 1.65
N ARG A 324 -20.39 -5.84 1.92
CA ARG A 324 -21.17 -6.09 3.12
C ARG A 324 -20.55 -7.22 3.92
N ASN A 325 -20.58 -7.07 5.23
CA ASN A 325 -20.22 -8.13 6.15
C ASN A 325 -21.49 -8.71 6.77
N LYS A 326 -21.73 -10.01 6.59
CA LYS A 326 -22.94 -10.67 7.17
C LYS A 326 -22.93 -10.67 8.69
N ASP A 327 -21.75 -10.58 9.30
CA ASP A 327 -21.62 -10.51 10.76
C ASP A 327 -21.84 -9.07 11.29
N PHE A 328 -21.88 -8.07 10.41
CA PHE A 328 -22.20 -6.67 10.70
C PHE A 328 -23.04 -6.08 9.56
N PRO A 329 -24.31 -6.54 9.40
CA PRO A 329 -25.10 -6.25 8.20
C PRO A 329 -25.54 -4.80 8.06
N SER A 330 -25.57 -4.04 9.15
CA SER A 330 -25.97 -2.62 9.16
C SER A 330 -24.90 -1.68 8.65
N GLU A 331 -23.65 -2.10 8.58
CA GLU A 331 -22.53 -1.23 8.18
C GLU A 331 -22.04 -1.52 6.78
N GLU A 332 -21.88 -0.46 5.99
CA GLU A 332 -21.15 -0.49 4.75
C GLU A 332 -19.67 -0.57 5.07
N TRP A 333 -19.03 -1.66 4.68
CA TRP A 333 -17.59 -1.80 4.88
C TRP A 333 -16.84 -0.85 3.96
N SER A 334 -16.41 0.28 4.51
CA SER A 334 -15.56 1.23 3.81
C SER A 334 -14.12 0.71 3.81
N TYR A 335 -13.58 0.49 2.62
CA TYR A 335 -12.24 -0.03 2.44
C TYR A 335 -11.16 0.84 3.06
N THR A 336 -10.44 0.28 3.99
CA THR A 336 -9.02 0.53 4.08
C THR A 336 -8.31 -0.80 3.79
N ILE A 337 -8.29 -1.21 2.52
CA ILE A 337 -7.49 -2.36 2.12
C ILE A 337 -6.04 -2.01 2.40
N ARG A 338 -5.50 -2.59 3.44
CA ARG A 338 -4.08 -2.57 3.68
C ARG A 338 -3.53 -3.93 3.31
N SER A 339 -2.58 -3.91 2.42
CA SER A 339 -1.76 -5.06 2.13
C SER A 339 -1.02 -5.49 3.39
N ASN A 340 -1.11 -6.75 3.72
CA ASN A 340 -0.50 -7.29 4.93
C ASN A 340 0.65 -8.25 4.66
N GLY A 341 1.09 -8.33 3.42
CA GLY A 341 2.15 -9.26 3.02
C GLY A 341 1.68 -10.67 2.71
N GLU A 342 0.46 -11.09 3.07
CA GLU A 342 -0.11 -12.38 2.64
C GLU A 342 -0.79 -12.28 1.28
N LYS A 343 -0.70 -13.38 0.53
CA LYS A 343 -1.41 -13.52 -0.74
C LYS A 343 -2.91 -13.68 -0.49
N ASP A 344 -3.70 -13.04 -1.33
CA ASP A 344 -5.17 -13.12 -1.30
C ASP A 344 -5.81 -12.65 0.03
N CYS A 345 -5.06 -11.89 0.83
CA CYS A 345 -5.47 -11.47 2.15
C CYS A 345 -5.43 -9.96 2.31
N VAL A 346 -6.45 -9.43 2.96
CA VAL A 346 -6.53 -8.02 3.38
C VAL A 346 -7.00 -7.97 4.82
N TYR A 347 -6.81 -6.85 5.50
CA TYR A 347 -7.28 -6.70 6.86
C TYR A 347 -7.93 -5.34 7.11
N GLN A 348 -8.73 -5.28 8.15
CA GLN A 348 -9.29 -4.06 8.72
C GLN A 348 -9.18 -4.11 10.25
N THR A 349 -8.92 -2.95 10.86
CA THR A 349 -8.96 -2.79 12.31
C THR A 349 -10.38 -2.39 12.72
N LEU A 350 -10.93 -3.09 13.70
CA LEU A 350 -12.23 -2.82 14.31
C LEU A 350 -11.99 -2.40 15.77
N GLU A 351 -12.39 -1.19 16.11
CA GLU A 351 -12.17 -0.65 17.45
C GLU A 351 -13.11 -1.31 18.47
N SER A 352 -12.58 -1.71 19.62
CA SER A 352 -13.33 -2.47 20.63
C SER A 352 -14.53 -1.70 21.19
N PHE A 353 -14.39 -0.38 21.42
CA PHE A 353 -15.49 0.46 21.86
C PHE A 353 -16.66 0.47 20.85
N ALA A 354 -16.35 0.57 19.54
CA ALA A 354 -17.37 0.57 18.50
C ALA A 354 -18.06 -0.80 18.36
N LEU A 355 -17.31 -1.89 18.56
CA LEU A 355 -17.88 -3.25 18.58
C LEU A 355 -18.78 -3.47 19.80
N LYS A 356 -18.46 -2.90 20.96
CA LYS A 356 -19.31 -2.97 22.17
C LYS A 356 -20.61 -2.21 21.96
N GLU A 357 -20.55 -0.99 21.43
CA GLU A 357 -21.73 -0.19 21.09
C GLU A 357 -22.64 -0.95 20.11
N ALA A 358 -22.07 -1.46 19.01
CA ALA A 358 -22.82 -2.25 18.03
C ALA A 358 -23.42 -3.55 18.61
N LEU A 359 -22.74 -4.18 19.57
CA LEU A 359 -23.25 -5.35 20.28
C LEU A 359 -24.48 -5.00 21.14
N GLU A 360 -24.42 -3.90 21.90
CA GLU A 360 -25.51 -3.41 22.72
C GLU A 360 -26.73 -3.01 21.91
N GLU A 361 -26.52 -2.43 20.74
CA GLU A 361 -27.57 -2.09 19.76
C GLU A 361 -28.12 -3.31 19.02
N GLY A 362 -27.54 -4.50 19.22
CA GLY A 362 -27.97 -5.74 18.58
C GLY A 362 -27.65 -5.82 17.08
N GLN A 363 -26.65 -5.08 16.62
CA GLN A 363 -26.25 -4.98 15.21
C GLN A 363 -25.30 -6.09 14.78
N LEU A 364 -24.70 -6.83 15.73
CA LEU A 364 -23.70 -7.86 15.43
C LEU A 364 -24.31 -9.24 15.36
N GLU A 365 -23.81 -10.05 14.43
CA GLU A 365 -24.18 -11.43 14.21
C GLU A 365 -22.94 -12.35 14.14
N GLY A 366 -23.14 -13.64 14.02
CA GLY A 366 -22.12 -14.65 13.74
C GLY A 366 -20.92 -14.64 14.68
N SER A 367 -19.73 -14.81 14.11
CA SER A 367 -18.49 -14.89 14.86
C SER A 367 -18.06 -13.54 15.44
N LEU A 368 -18.37 -12.43 14.77
CA LEU A 368 -18.07 -11.10 15.29
C LEU A 368 -18.81 -10.82 16.59
N LYS A 369 -20.11 -11.19 16.67
CA LYS A 369 -20.89 -11.09 17.91
C LYS A 369 -20.24 -11.88 19.05
N THR A 370 -19.79 -13.10 18.76
CA THR A 370 -19.15 -13.96 19.78
C THR A 370 -17.85 -13.33 20.29
N VAL A 371 -17.02 -12.80 19.41
CA VAL A 371 -15.78 -12.12 19.78
C VAL A 371 -16.10 -10.87 20.62
N SER A 372 -17.05 -10.04 20.18
CA SER A 372 -17.40 -8.78 20.85
C SER A 372 -17.99 -8.97 22.26
N GLN A 373 -18.61 -10.12 22.54
CA GLN A 373 -19.09 -10.48 23.90
C GLN A 373 -17.93 -10.60 24.91
N GLY A 374 -16.75 -10.97 24.46
CA GLY A 374 -15.56 -11.15 25.30
C GLY A 374 -14.68 -9.92 25.45
N LEU A 375 -15.04 -8.80 24.83
CA LEU A 375 -14.26 -7.55 24.87
C LEU A 375 -14.77 -6.61 25.96
N ASP A 376 -13.86 -5.74 26.42
CA ASP A 376 -14.19 -4.52 27.14
C ASP A 376 -13.99 -3.30 26.20
N GLU A 377 -14.60 -2.14 26.54
CA GLU A 377 -14.53 -0.94 25.69
C GLU A 377 -13.08 -0.42 25.49
N ASP A 378 -12.26 -0.57 26.53
CA ASP A 378 -10.86 -0.14 26.56
C ASP A 378 -9.88 -1.18 26.01
N ASP A 379 -10.37 -2.31 25.51
CA ASP A 379 -9.52 -3.33 24.92
C ASP A 379 -8.85 -2.87 23.61
N ASN A 380 -7.74 -3.50 23.31
CA ASN A 380 -7.08 -3.37 22.00
C ASN A 380 -8.05 -3.77 20.89
N PRO A 381 -7.88 -3.24 19.68
CA PRO A 381 -8.80 -3.51 18.59
C PRO A 381 -8.79 -4.99 18.16
N VAL A 382 -9.84 -5.36 17.46
CA VAL A 382 -9.97 -6.64 16.76
C VAL A 382 -9.47 -6.46 15.32
N ILE A 383 -8.64 -7.38 14.85
CA ILE A 383 -8.21 -7.41 13.47
C ILE A 383 -9.12 -8.33 12.67
N MET A 384 -9.92 -7.77 11.77
CA MET A 384 -10.69 -8.54 10.80
C MET A 384 -9.77 -8.87 9.62
N VAL A 385 -9.54 -10.16 9.42
CA VAL A 385 -8.73 -10.70 8.32
C VAL A 385 -9.65 -11.32 7.29
N VAL A 386 -9.54 -10.86 6.05
CA VAL A 386 -10.39 -11.31 4.92
C VAL A 386 -9.51 -12.03 3.90
N ARG A 387 -9.70 -13.33 3.73
CA ARG A 387 -8.99 -14.17 2.76
C ARG A 387 -9.89 -14.48 1.58
N PHE A 388 -9.60 -13.84 0.45
CA PHE A 388 -10.35 -14.06 -0.80
C PHE A 388 -10.05 -15.44 -1.38
N ARG A 389 -11.10 -16.09 -1.89
CA ARG A 389 -11.07 -17.42 -2.50
C ARG A 389 -10.89 -17.37 -4.01
#